data_a2e8a615ffc26b573923ebf609a7de7a
#
_entry.id   a2e8a615ffc26b573923ebf609a7de7a
#
_cell.length_a   1.000
_cell.length_b   1.000
_cell.length_c   1.000
_cell.angle_alpha   90.00
_cell.angle_beta   90.00
_cell.angle_gamma   90.00
#
_symmetry.space_group_name_H-M   'P 1'
#
loop_
_entity.id
_entity.type
_entity.pdbx_description
1 polymer ?
#
loop_
_entity_poly.entity_id
_entity_poly.type
_entity_poly.pdbx_seq_one_letter_code
_entity_poly.pdbx_strand_id
1 'polypeptide(L)'
;SKATSELPNGYLPSTTYYCVSDSEILGAIRVRKGSNPNVENVIGHIGYETRPSARGRGVASYLLSWVRDYALTDPVIVTCSIDNPASQKVIENCGGEYLGNYTDESEGTVRRYRLVRT
;
A
#
# COMPACT_ATOMS: atom_id res chain seq x y z
N SER A 1 -4.90 7.60 16.49
CA SER A 1 -3.71 8.25 16.02
C SER A 1 -3.67 9.70 16.48
N LYS A 2 -2.55 10.31 16.29
CA LYS A 2 -2.34 11.67 16.73
C LYS A 2 -3.14 12.66 15.87
N ALA A 3 -3.28 13.87 16.39
CA ALA A 3 -3.99 14.91 15.67
C ALA A 3 -3.31 15.16 14.32
N THR A 4 -4.12 15.28 13.28
CA THR A 4 -3.60 15.46 11.93
C THR A 4 -2.88 16.80 11.77
N SER A 5 -3.27 17.80 12.59
CA SER A 5 -2.64 19.11 12.53
C SER A 5 -1.16 19.10 12.91
N GLU A 6 -0.71 18.03 13.55
CA GLU A 6 0.70 17.91 13.93
C GLU A 6 1.57 17.29 12.85
N LEU A 7 0.97 16.83 11.76
CA LEU A 7 1.73 16.19 10.70
C LEU A 7 2.41 17.23 9.81
N PRO A 8 3.60 16.91 9.30
CA PRO A 8 4.25 17.80 8.36
C PRO A 8 3.38 18.05 7.13
N ASN A 9 3.64 19.18 6.49
CA ASN A 9 2.91 19.55 5.29
C ASN A 9 3.06 18.48 4.21
N GLY A 10 1.94 18.07 3.61
CA GLY A 10 1.93 17.07 2.56
C GLY A 10 1.86 15.64 3.05
N TYR A 11 1.97 15.41 4.35
CA TYR A 11 1.83 14.08 4.92
C TYR A 11 0.40 13.86 5.38
N LEU A 12 -0.05 12.61 5.28
CA LEU A 12 -1.41 12.24 5.67
C LEU A 12 -1.38 11.31 6.86
N PRO A 13 -2.41 11.35 7.71
CA PRO A 13 -2.51 10.38 8.80
C PRO A 13 -2.65 8.98 8.22
N SER A 14 -2.16 8.00 8.95
CA SER A 14 -2.22 6.61 8.49
C SER A 14 -2.43 5.67 9.66
N THR A 15 -2.93 4.47 9.33
CA THR A 15 -3.04 3.37 10.26
C THR A 15 -2.15 2.24 9.74
N THR A 16 -1.36 1.65 10.63
CA THR A 16 -0.48 0.55 10.28
C THR A 16 -1.00 -0.73 10.93
N TYR A 17 -1.08 -1.79 10.12
CA TYR A 17 -1.47 -3.12 10.58
C TYR A 17 -0.28 -4.05 10.41
N TYR A 18 -0.14 -5.01 11.31
CA TYR A 18 1.01 -5.92 11.32
C TYR A 18 0.56 -7.36 11.16
N CYS A 19 1.35 -8.14 10.40
CA CYS A 19 1.18 -9.58 10.33
C CYS A 19 2.15 -10.19 11.34
N VAL A 20 1.63 -10.89 12.33
CA VAL A 20 2.43 -11.42 13.45
C VAL A 20 2.26 -12.92 13.51
N SER A 21 3.35 -13.66 13.71
CA SER A 21 3.33 -15.10 13.91
C SER A 21 4.41 -15.44 14.94
N ASP A 22 4.04 -16.25 15.93
CA ASP A 22 4.97 -16.71 16.97
C ASP A 22 5.72 -15.56 17.62
N SER A 23 5.01 -14.47 17.90
CA SER A 23 5.55 -13.25 18.51
C SER A 23 6.53 -12.48 17.62
N GLU A 24 6.59 -12.82 16.34
CA GLU A 24 7.42 -12.09 15.39
C GLU A 24 6.57 -11.31 14.40
N ILE A 25 7.03 -10.11 14.06
CA ILE A 25 6.38 -9.30 13.03
C ILE A 25 6.94 -9.75 11.68
N LEU A 26 6.07 -10.28 10.81
CA LEU A 26 6.47 -10.76 9.50
C LEU A 26 6.37 -9.68 8.42
N GLY A 27 5.45 -8.74 8.61
CA GLY A 27 5.26 -7.65 7.67
C GLY A 27 4.30 -6.63 8.21
N ALA A 28 4.16 -5.54 7.48
CA ALA A 28 3.28 -4.44 7.87
C ALA A 28 2.63 -3.84 6.64
N ILE A 29 1.45 -3.27 6.84
CA ILE A 29 0.74 -2.54 5.80
C ILE A 29 0.21 -1.25 6.39
N ARG A 30 0.40 -0.15 5.66
CA ARG A 30 -0.04 1.17 6.07
C ARG A 30 -1.13 1.66 5.14
N VAL A 31 -2.20 2.19 5.74
CA VAL A 31 -3.32 2.78 4.99
C VAL A 31 -3.38 4.25 5.34
N ARG A 32 -3.17 5.10 4.35
CA ARG A 32 -3.23 6.56 4.52
C ARG A 32 -4.65 7.03 4.37
N LYS A 33 -5.04 8.02 5.19
CA LYS A 33 -6.37 8.61 5.15
C LYS A 33 -6.30 9.95 4.46
N GLY A 34 -7.32 10.27 3.65
CA GLY A 34 -7.31 11.47 2.84
C GLY A 34 -6.52 11.27 1.57
N SER A 35 -6.28 12.33 0.83
CA SER A 35 -5.58 12.22 -0.44
C SER A 35 -4.93 13.55 -0.82
N ASN A 36 -3.93 13.46 -1.68
CA ASN A 36 -3.30 14.59 -2.33
C ASN A 36 -2.62 14.08 -3.60
N PRO A 37 -2.16 14.98 -4.51
CA PRO A 37 -1.60 14.52 -5.77
C PRO A 37 -0.40 13.58 -5.63
N ASN A 38 0.45 13.77 -4.63
CA ASN A 38 1.59 12.89 -4.42
C ASN A 38 1.13 11.47 -4.04
N VAL A 39 0.13 11.37 -3.18
CA VAL A 39 -0.42 10.09 -2.79
C VAL A 39 -1.10 9.41 -3.99
N GLU A 40 -1.90 10.15 -4.75
CA GLU A 40 -2.65 9.54 -5.86
C GLU A 40 -1.75 9.09 -7.00
N ASN A 41 -0.65 9.79 -7.23
CA ASN A 41 0.17 9.53 -8.41
C ASN A 41 1.44 8.76 -8.13
N VAL A 42 2.02 8.89 -6.93
CA VAL A 42 3.36 8.38 -6.68
C VAL A 42 3.39 7.31 -5.59
N ILE A 43 3.00 7.67 -4.37
CA ILE A 43 3.19 6.75 -3.23
C ILE A 43 1.99 5.89 -2.92
N GLY A 44 0.80 6.26 -3.40
CA GLY A 44 -0.42 5.50 -3.14
C GLY A 44 -0.97 5.70 -1.73
N HIS A 45 -2.20 5.26 -1.52
CA HIS A 45 -2.82 5.28 -0.19
C HIS A 45 -2.33 4.12 0.68
N ILE A 46 -1.75 3.10 0.06
CA ILE A 46 -1.31 1.88 0.76
C ILE A 46 0.17 1.66 0.51
N GLY A 47 0.91 1.44 1.60
CA GLY A 47 2.28 0.97 1.54
C GLY A 47 2.40 -0.30 2.35
N TYR A 48 3.20 -1.26 1.89
CA TYR A 48 3.42 -2.48 2.64
C TYR A 48 4.85 -2.97 2.50
N GLU A 49 5.28 -3.74 3.48
CA GLU A 49 6.61 -4.33 3.46
C GLU A 49 6.58 -5.67 4.17
N THR A 50 7.47 -6.57 3.76
CA THR A 50 7.61 -7.88 4.35
C THR A 50 9.05 -8.02 4.84
N ARG A 51 9.22 -8.52 6.06
CA ARG A 51 10.54 -8.83 6.61
C ARG A 51 11.27 -9.76 5.63
N PRO A 52 12.57 -9.54 5.38
CA PRO A 52 13.30 -10.36 4.40
C PRO A 52 13.18 -11.86 4.63
N SER A 53 13.24 -12.31 5.88
CA SER A 53 13.17 -13.74 6.19
C SER A 53 11.77 -14.32 5.98
N ALA A 54 10.76 -13.50 5.79
CA ALA A 54 9.37 -13.94 5.58
C ALA A 54 8.92 -13.79 4.14
N ARG A 55 9.79 -13.33 3.25
CA ARG A 55 9.44 -13.16 1.83
C ARG A 55 9.18 -14.52 1.18
N GLY A 56 8.28 -14.51 0.19
CA GLY A 56 7.90 -15.73 -0.50
C GLY A 56 6.88 -16.58 0.22
N ARG A 57 6.33 -16.08 1.34
CA ARG A 57 5.38 -16.81 2.16
C ARG A 57 3.97 -16.24 2.08
N GLY A 58 3.73 -15.32 1.14
CA GLY A 58 2.39 -14.76 0.95
C GLY A 58 2.00 -13.69 1.95
N VAL A 59 2.94 -13.13 2.73
CA VAL A 59 2.63 -12.14 3.75
C VAL A 59 2.03 -10.88 3.14
N ALA A 60 2.62 -10.36 2.06
CA ALA A 60 2.12 -9.15 1.41
C ALA A 60 0.71 -9.37 0.87
N SER A 61 0.47 -10.52 0.22
CA SER A 61 -0.86 -10.84 -0.31
C SER A 61 -1.89 -10.96 0.81
N TYR A 62 -1.50 -11.58 1.92
CA TYR A 62 -2.38 -11.71 3.07
C TYR A 62 -2.75 -10.33 3.63
N LEU A 63 -1.76 -9.47 3.82
CA LEU A 63 -2.00 -8.15 4.37
C LEU A 63 -2.87 -7.30 3.44
N LEU A 64 -2.58 -7.30 2.16
CA LEU A 64 -3.33 -6.49 1.21
C LEU A 64 -4.78 -6.99 1.08
N SER A 65 -4.97 -8.31 1.04
CA SER A 65 -6.32 -8.89 1.01
C SER A 65 -7.11 -8.53 2.26
N TRP A 66 -6.44 -8.60 3.41
CA TRP A 66 -7.10 -8.28 4.68
C TRP A 66 -7.55 -6.82 4.71
N VAL A 67 -6.68 -5.91 4.30
CA VAL A 67 -7.04 -4.49 4.23
C VAL A 67 -8.19 -4.27 3.27
N ARG A 68 -8.13 -4.89 2.08
CA ARG A 68 -9.20 -4.78 1.09
C ARG A 68 -10.55 -5.21 1.68
N ASP A 69 -10.56 -6.27 2.46
CA ASP A 69 -11.81 -6.85 2.95
C ASP A 69 -12.32 -6.19 4.23
N TYR A 70 -11.44 -5.68 5.06
CA TYR A 70 -11.83 -5.25 6.41
C TYR A 70 -11.51 -3.80 6.74
N ALA A 71 -10.54 -3.17 6.06
CA ALA A 71 -10.09 -1.85 6.45
C ALA A 71 -10.48 -0.74 5.47
N LEU A 72 -10.81 -1.07 4.23
CA LEU A 72 -11.17 -0.04 3.25
C LEU A 72 -12.62 0.35 3.39
N THR A 73 -12.88 1.66 3.31
CA THR A 73 -14.24 2.19 3.21
C THR A 73 -14.50 2.77 1.82
N ASP A 74 -13.45 3.28 1.19
CA ASP A 74 -13.53 3.92 -0.13
C ASP A 74 -12.45 3.31 -1.03
N PRO A 75 -12.59 3.45 -2.36
CA PRO A 75 -11.52 3.02 -3.26
C PRO A 75 -10.22 3.75 -2.96
N VAL A 76 -9.10 3.05 -3.10
CA VAL A 76 -7.78 3.61 -2.84
C VAL A 76 -6.86 3.34 -4.01
N ILE A 77 -5.78 4.11 -4.07
CA ILE A 77 -4.72 3.92 -5.06
C ILE A 77 -3.59 3.14 -4.40
N VAL A 78 -3.11 2.11 -5.08
CA VAL A 78 -1.94 1.34 -4.67
C VAL A 78 -0.92 1.47 -5.79
N THR A 79 0.31 1.81 -5.46
CA THR A 79 1.36 1.95 -6.46
C THR A 79 2.49 0.97 -6.18
N CYS A 80 3.23 0.64 -7.22
CA CYS A 80 4.48 -0.10 -7.08
C CYS A 80 5.42 0.32 -8.19
N SER A 81 6.73 0.14 -7.96
CA SER A 81 7.72 0.44 -8.96
C SER A 81 7.51 -0.44 -10.20
N ILE A 82 7.71 0.14 -11.38
CA ILE A 82 7.63 -0.61 -12.63
C ILE A 82 8.67 -1.74 -12.66
N ASP A 83 9.72 -1.64 -11.83
CA ASP A 83 10.75 -2.65 -11.76
C ASP A 83 10.50 -3.70 -10.67
N ASN A 84 9.31 -3.73 -10.10
CA ASN A 84 8.98 -4.66 -9.03
C ASN A 84 7.83 -5.58 -9.45
N PRO A 85 8.10 -6.62 -10.27
CA PRO A 85 7.04 -7.50 -10.74
C PRO A 85 6.36 -8.30 -9.63
N ALA A 86 7.07 -8.58 -8.55
CA ALA A 86 6.47 -9.30 -7.43
C ALA A 86 5.34 -8.49 -6.79
N SER A 87 5.55 -7.19 -6.59
CA SER A 87 4.53 -6.32 -6.05
C SER A 87 3.36 -6.14 -7.03
N GLN A 88 3.65 -6.04 -8.32
CA GLN A 88 2.61 -5.98 -9.34
C GLN A 88 1.68 -7.19 -9.24
N LYS A 89 2.26 -8.37 -9.11
CA LYS A 89 1.48 -9.60 -9.03
C LYS A 89 0.63 -9.63 -7.76
N VAL A 90 1.18 -9.20 -6.63
CA VAL A 90 0.42 -9.13 -5.37
C VAL A 90 -0.81 -8.25 -5.54
N ILE A 91 -0.62 -7.05 -6.09
CA ILE A 91 -1.72 -6.10 -6.25
C ILE A 91 -2.77 -6.64 -7.21
N GLU A 92 -2.34 -7.21 -8.33
CA GLU A 92 -3.26 -7.74 -9.34
C GLU A 92 -4.04 -8.94 -8.79
N ASN A 93 -3.38 -9.82 -8.05
CA ASN A 93 -4.04 -10.99 -7.45
C ASN A 93 -5.04 -10.59 -6.38
N CYS A 94 -4.89 -9.43 -5.77
CA CYS A 94 -5.85 -8.91 -4.80
C CYS A 94 -6.99 -8.12 -5.43
N GLY A 95 -7.03 -8.06 -6.77
CA GLY A 95 -8.11 -7.39 -7.47
C GLY A 95 -7.83 -5.95 -7.85
N GLY A 96 -6.57 -5.51 -7.78
CA GLY A 96 -6.21 -4.16 -8.18
C GLY A 96 -6.43 -3.95 -9.67
N GLU A 97 -7.06 -2.85 -10.01
CA GLU A 97 -7.33 -2.47 -11.40
C GLU A 97 -6.23 -1.53 -11.88
N TYR A 98 -5.56 -1.91 -12.96
CA TYR A 98 -4.46 -1.11 -13.47
C TYR A 98 -4.98 0.20 -14.08
N LEU A 99 -4.42 1.32 -13.65
CA LEU A 99 -4.83 2.65 -14.10
C LEU A 99 -3.81 3.30 -15.04
N GLY A 100 -2.63 2.74 -15.18
CA GLY A 100 -1.56 3.32 -15.97
C GLY A 100 -0.35 3.63 -15.13
N ASN A 101 0.68 4.15 -15.78
CA ASN A 101 1.94 4.48 -15.12
C ASN A 101 2.03 5.98 -14.85
N TYR A 102 2.83 6.33 -13.86
CA TYR A 102 3.16 7.72 -13.60
C TYR A 102 4.67 7.82 -13.37
N THR A 103 5.31 8.81 -13.96
CA THR A 103 6.75 9.03 -13.78
C THR A 103 6.98 10.22 -12.88
N ASP A 104 7.72 10.00 -11.79
CA ASP A 104 8.10 11.02 -10.84
C ASP A 104 9.61 11.20 -10.91
N GLU A 105 10.09 12.45 -10.76
CA GLU A 105 11.51 12.73 -10.90
C GLU A 105 12.35 12.03 -9.85
N SER A 106 11.84 11.90 -8.63
CA SER A 106 12.61 11.29 -7.55
C SER A 106 12.34 9.80 -7.38
N GLU A 107 11.10 9.34 -7.65
CA GLU A 107 10.72 7.95 -7.40
C GLU A 107 10.77 7.07 -8.65
N GLY A 108 10.94 7.67 -9.82
CA GLY A 108 10.93 6.93 -11.08
C GLY A 108 9.53 6.63 -11.55
N THR A 109 9.39 5.60 -12.38
CA THR A 109 8.08 5.24 -12.94
C THR A 109 7.40 4.22 -12.04
N VAL A 110 6.15 4.50 -11.69
CA VAL A 110 5.33 3.60 -10.88
C VAL A 110 4.09 3.18 -11.68
N ARG A 111 3.61 1.98 -11.38
CA ARG A 111 2.32 1.50 -11.87
C ARG A 111 1.28 1.86 -10.83
N ARG A 112 0.14 2.37 -11.26
CA ARG A 112 -0.94 2.77 -10.38
C ARG A 112 -2.10 1.79 -10.53
N TYR A 113 -2.68 1.40 -9.42
CA TYR A 113 -3.81 0.48 -9.37
C TYR A 113 -4.90 1.05 -8.47
N ARG A 114 -6.13 0.72 -8.79
CA ARG A 114 -7.29 1.05 -7.96
C ARG A 114 -7.74 -0.21 -7.24
N LEU A 115 -7.88 -0.12 -5.93
CA LEU A 115 -8.31 -1.24 -5.11
C LEU A 115 -9.59 -0.84 -4.37
N VAL A 116 -10.59 -1.69 -4.44
CA VAL A 116 -11.89 -1.44 -3.80
C VAL A 116 -12.20 -2.55 -2.83
N ARG A 117 -13.02 -2.23 -1.83
CA ARG A 117 -13.50 -3.20 -0.88
C ARG A 117 -14.36 -4.26 -1.60
N THR A 118 -14.17 -5.51 -1.25
CA THR A 118 -14.99 -6.59 -1.80
C THR A 118 -16.27 -6.82 -1.01
#